data_e2df002c6235d509afbc1b7d0d240777
#
_entry.id   e2df002c6235d509afbc1b7d0d240777
#
_cell.length_a   1.000
_cell.length_b   1.000
_cell.length_c   1.000
_cell.angle_alpha   90.00
_cell.angle_beta   90.00
_cell.angle_gamma   90.00
#
_symmetry.space_group_name_H-M   'P 1'
#
loop_
_entity.id
_entity.type
_entity.pdbx_description
1 polymer ?
#
loop_
_entity_poly.entity_id
_entity_poly.type
_entity_poly.pdbx_seq_one_letter_code
_entity_poly.pdbx_strand_id
1 'polypeptide(L)'
;KQNLTNINFLGVIKFTKEIASKEIKSVQYELFKRIYHNINMLIPKSEKGMSIMITSCIKNEGKTYTAFNLSTFLASMGKKVVLIGTDLGNPDLSKFFDQKNNNCKGLTNIIHDTKNNFEELFDDYKTTNNQLDTLFVGTKNSTKINIYDTKKFDDLISYLKEKYDYIIFDSAPILFMVDSLELLEKSDYVVHVFRKNFSSKKLVNYVLDYKEKYNKKNIGYVITDDTKPDKFIDKYGYGYGYGYGYGYR
;
A
#
# COMPACT_ATOMS: atom_id res chain seq x y z
N LYS A 1 -7.93 22.73 -16.20
CA LYS A 1 -6.70 22.33 -15.49
C LYS A 1 -6.89 22.68 -14.03
N GLN A 2 -7.68 21.91 -13.30
CA GLN A 2 -7.72 21.99 -11.84
C GLN A 2 -6.58 21.12 -11.29
N ASN A 3 -5.79 21.74 -10.46
CA ASN A 3 -4.45 21.32 -10.12
C ASN A 3 -4.45 20.23 -9.05
N LEU A 4 -4.01 19.02 -9.38
CA LEU A 4 -3.44 18.04 -8.44
C LEU A 4 -2.18 18.58 -7.72
N THR A 5 -1.90 19.89 -7.83
CA THR A 5 -0.73 20.54 -7.24
C THR A 5 -0.68 20.45 -5.71
N ASN A 6 -1.80 20.12 -5.07
CA ASN A 6 -1.89 20.01 -3.62
C ASN A 6 -1.67 18.58 -3.07
N ILE A 7 -1.50 17.57 -3.94
CA ILE A 7 -1.18 16.19 -3.54
C ILE A 7 0.07 15.75 -4.28
N ASN A 8 1.02 15.14 -3.56
CA ASN A 8 2.29 14.76 -4.12
C ASN A 8 2.15 13.59 -5.11
N PHE A 9 2.58 13.80 -6.35
CA PHE A 9 2.68 12.72 -7.33
C PHE A 9 3.89 11.84 -7.02
N LEU A 10 3.65 10.55 -6.78
CA LEU A 10 4.69 9.60 -6.41
C LEU A 10 5.22 8.80 -7.61
N GLY A 11 4.38 8.53 -8.61
CA GLY A 11 4.80 7.79 -9.79
C GLY A 11 3.66 7.11 -10.54
N VAL A 12 4.03 6.45 -11.64
CA VAL A 12 3.14 5.59 -12.43
C VAL A 12 3.53 4.14 -12.22
N ILE A 13 2.56 3.27 -11.99
CA ILE A 13 2.74 1.83 -11.83
C ILE A 13 2.13 1.14 -13.04
N LYS A 14 2.90 0.32 -13.76
CA LYS A 14 2.39 -0.49 -14.86
C LYS A 14 1.91 -1.84 -14.34
N PHE A 15 0.70 -2.22 -14.72
CA PHE A 15 0.24 -3.58 -14.49
C PHE A 15 1.00 -4.54 -15.42
N THR A 16 1.57 -5.59 -14.84
CA THR A 16 2.03 -6.75 -15.59
C THR A 16 1.10 -7.91 -15.29
N LYS A 17 0.71 -8.69 -16.31
CA LYS A 17 -0.15 -9.86 -16.15
C LYS A 17 0.49 -10.98 -15.31
N GLU A 18 1.79 -10.95 -15.16
CA GLU A 18 2.51 -11.86 -14.30
C GLU A 18 2.42 -11.35 -12.87
N ILE A 19 1.45 -11.89 -12.13
CA ILE A 19 1.36 -11.78 -10.70
C ILE A 19 2.64 -12.40 -10.14
N ALA A 20 3.47 -11.59 -9.51
CA ALA A 20 4.55 -11.99 -8.63
C ALA A 20 5.28 -13.28 -9.04
N SER A 21 6.05 -13.26 -10.12
CA SER A 21 7.23 -14.12 -10.12
C SER A 21 8.07 -13.71 -8.91
N LYS A 22 8.68 -14.67 -8.23
CA LYS A 22 9.45 -14.50 -6.98
C LYS A 22 10.53 -13.39 -7.03
N GLU A 23 10.69 -12.74 -8.17
CA GLU A 23 11.59 -11.61 -8.41
C GLU A 23 10.83 -10.47 -9.08
N ILE A 24 10.91 -9.28 -8.49
CA ILE A 24 10.39 -8.06 -9.09
C ILE A 24 11.18 -7.81 -10.38
N LYS A 25 10.50 -7.76 -11.52
CA LYS A 25 11.16 -7.43 -12.80
C LYS A 25 11.85 -6.07 -12.69
N SER A 26 13.00 -5.92 -13.33
CA SER A 26 13.87 -4.73 -13.23
C SER A 26 13.11 -3.40 -13.44
N VAL A 27 12.15 -3.35 -14.37
CA VAL A 27 11.34 -2.16 -14.65
C VAL A 27 10.42 -1.81 -13.47
N GLN A 28 9.75 -2.80 -12.87
CA GLN A 28 8.90 -2.57 -11.70
C GLN A 28 9.72 -2.16 -10.48
N TYR A 29 10.88 -2.76 -10.29
CA TYR A 29 11.80 -2.39 -9.22
C TYR A 29 12.12 -0.89 -9.25
N GLU A 30 12.50 -0.35 -10.40
CA GLU A 30 12.82 1.08 -10.55
C GLU A 30 11.59 1.99 -10.35
N LEU A 31 10.38 1.54 -10.72
CA LEU A 31 9.15 2.29 -10.46
C LEU A 31 8.87 2.39 -8.96
N PHE A 32 8.94 1.26 -8.22
CA PHE A 32 8.71 1.25 -6.79
C PHE A 32 9.83 1.93 -6.00
N LYS A 33 11.08 1.84 -6.47
CA LYS A 33 12.21 2.59 -5.93
C LYS A 33 11.97 4.11 -5.98
N ARG A 34 11.42 4.61 -7.10
CA ARG A 34 11.04 6.02 -7.23
C ARG A 34 9.92 6.39 -6.25
N ILE A 35 8.87 5.58 -6.16
CA ILE A 35 7.76 5.80 -5.23
C ILE A 35 8.29 5.87 -3.79
N TYR A 36 9.11 4.90 -3.41
CA TYR A 36 9.77 4.85 -2.10
C TYR A 36 10.60 6.10 -1.81
N HIS A 37 11.43 6.50 -2.78
CA HIS A 37 12.25 7.71 -2.63
C HIS A 37 11.38 8.96 -2.43
N ASN A 38 10.33 9.11 -3.23
CA ASN A 38 9.41 10.25 -3.13
C ASN A 38 8.67 10.27 -1.79
N ILE A 39 8.24 9.11 -1.27
CA ILE A 39 7.64 9.02 0.07
C ILE A 39 8.64 9.48 1.14
N ASN A 40 9.87 8.96 1.12
CA ASN A 40 10.87 9.30 2.13
C ASN A 40 11.36 10.76 2.10
N MET A 41 11.25 11.42 0.95
CA MET A 41 11.55 12.86 0.84
C MET A 41 10.47 13.74 1.48
N LEU A 42 9.25 13.20 1.64
CA LEU A 42 8.10 13.94 2.12
C LEU A 42 7.83 13.74 3.61
N ILE A 43 8.43 12.73 4.21
CA ILE A 43 8.19 12.38 5.62
C ILE A 43 9.49 12.52 6.41
N PRO A 44 9.46 13.15 7.59
CA PRO A 44 10.60 13.13 8.51
C PRO A 44 10.98 11.70 8.87
N LYS A 45 12.28 11.43 8.95
CA LYS A 45 12.76 10.13 9.42
C LYS A 45 12.28 9.92 10.87
N SER A 46 11.66 8.79 11.11
CA SER A 46 11.26 8.34 12.44
C SER A 46 12.21 7.23 12.91
N GLU A 47 12.47 7.17 14.20
CA GLU A 47 13.15 6.03 14.83
C GLU A 47 12.24 4.79 14.91
N LYS A 48 10.93 4.98 14.81
CA LYS A 48 9.93 3.90 14.80
C LYS A 48 9.49 3.59 13.37
N GLY A 49 8.97 2.39 13.17
CA GLY A 49 8.42 1.96 11.89
C GLY A 49 7.33 2.89 11.37
N MET A 50 7.25 2.99 10.04
CA MET A 50 6.31 3.86 9.33
C MET A 50 5.10 3.05 8.86
N SER A 51 3.89 3.55 9.16
CA SER A 51 2.65 2.99 8.64
C SER A 51 2.21 3.73 7.37
N ILE A 52 1.97 2.97 6.29
CA ILE A 52 1.54 3.49 4.98
C ILE A 52 0.24 2.83 4.58
N MET A 53 -0.81 3.62 4.44
CA MET A 53 -2.09 3.15 3.93
C MET A 53 -2.13 3.26 2.40
N ILE A 54 -2.43 2.17 1.72
CA ILE A 54 -2.69 2.14 0.28
C ILE A 54 -4.21 2.07 0.08
N THR A 55 -4.77 3.12 -0.51
CA THR A 55 -6.21 3.23 -0.72
C THR A 55 -6.57 3.73 -2.13
N SER A 56 -7.84 3.77 -2.43
CA SER A 56 -8.38 4.34 -3.68
C SER A 56 -9.80 4.87 -3.45
N CYS A 57 -10.36 5.60 -4.42
CA CYS A 57 -11.76 6.02 -4.31
C CYS A 57 -12.73 4.86 -4.47
N ILE A 58 -12.49 3.99 -5.48
CA ILE A 58 -13.39 2.92 -5.88
C ILE A 58 -12.63 1.59 -6.06
N LYS A 59 -13.37 0.50 -6.24
CA LYS A 59 -12.78 -0.82 -6.54
C LYS A 59 -12.05 -0.83 -7.89
N ASN A 60 -11.11 -1.76 -8.04
CA ASN A 60 -10.36 -2.01 -9.28
C ASN A 60 -9.42 -0.89 -9.75
N GLU A 61 -9.04 0.04 -8.87
CA GLU A 61 -8.01 1.04 -9.16
C GLU A 61 -6.58 0.53 -8.94
N GLY A 62 -6.40 -0.68 -8.36
CA GLY A 62 -5.09 -1.33 -8.20
C GLY A 62 -4.45 -1.20 -6.82
N LYS A 63 -5.24 -0.95 -5.77
CA LYS A 63 -4.77 -0.85 -4.37
C LYS A 63 -3.92 -2.05 -3.95
N THR A 64 -4.55 -3.23 -3.94
CA THR A 64 -3.92 -4.50 -3.50
C THR A 64 -2.65 -4.81 -4.30
N TYR A 65 -2.69 -4.57 -5.64
CA TYR A 65 -1.51 -4.71 -6.50
C TYR A 65 -0.38 -3.76 -6.07
N THR A 66 -0.72 -2.50 -5.77
CA THR A 66 0.24 -1.49 -5.32
C THR A 66 0.79 -1.84 -3.94
N ALA A 67 -0.07 -2.23 -2.99
CA ALA A 67 0.32 -2.61 -1.64
C ALA A 67 1.27 -3.81 -1.65
N PHE A 68 0.90 -4.88 -2.36
CA PHE A 68 1.71 -6.09 -2.46
C PHE A 68 3.09 -5.82 -3.09
N ASN A 69 3.13 -5.13 -4.23
CA ASN A 69 4.40 -4.88 -4.93
C ASN A 69 5.30 -3.89 -4.17
N LEU A 70 4.74 -2.86 -3.51
CA LEU A 70 5.51 -1.95 -2.67
C LEU A 70 6.12 -2.71 -1.48
N SER A 71 5.35 -3.57 -0.83
CA SER A 71 5.81 -4.39 0.29
C SER A 71 6.93 -5.35 -0.14
N THR A 72 6.74 -6.04 -1.27
CA THR A 72 7.75 -6.95 -1.82
C THR A 72 9.03 -6.20 -2.21
N PHE A 73 8.91 -5.00 -2.80
CA PHE A 73 10.05 -4.15 -3.13
C PHE A 73 10.82 -3.77 -1.86
N LEU A 74 10.14 -3.28 -0.82
CA LEU A 74 10.77 -2.89 0.44
C LEU A 74 11.47 -4.08 1.13
N ALA A 75 10.84 -5.25 1.14
CA ALA A 75 11.43 -6.48 1.65
C ALA A 75 12.68 -6.87 0.87
N SER A 76 12.67 -6.76 -0.47
CA SER A 76 13.84 -7.03 -1.32
C SER A 76 15.02 -6.08 -1.06
N MET A 77 14.77 -4.91 -0.48
CA MET A 77 15.80 -3.97 -0.02
C MET A 77 16.31 -4.28 1.39
N GLY A 78 15.92 -5.41 1.98
CA GLY A 78 16.32 -5.80 3.33
C GLY A 78 15.58 -5.06 4.44
N LYS A 79 14.45 -4.41 4.13
CA LYS A 79 13.59 -3.77 5.14
C LYS A 79 12.70 -4.81 5.82
N LYS A 80 12.49 -4.65 7.12
CA LYS A 80 11.49 -5.43 7.85
C LYS A 80 10.10 -4.88 7.50
N VAL A 81 9.30 -5.64 6.79
CA VAL A 81 8.00 -5.19 6.25
C VAL A 81 6.90 -6.14 6.66
N VAL A 82 5.78 -5.57 7.10
CA VAL A 82 4.52 -6.30 7.24
C VAL A 82 3.45 -5.70 6.34
N LEU A 83 2.79 -6.57 5.56
CA LEU A 83 1.63 -6.24 4.74
C LEU A 83 0.36 -6.72 5.45
N ILE A 84 -0.57 -5.81 5.72
CA ILE A 84 -1.80 -6.11 6.45
C ILE A 84 -3.00 -5.86 5.55
N GLY A 85 -3.79 -6.91 5.32
CA GLY A 85 -5.08 -6.79 4.66
C GLY A 85 -6.10 -6.16 5.61
N THR A 86 -6.65 -5.01 5.20
CA THR A 86 -7.63 -4.24 5.96
C THR A 86 -8.92 -3.99 5.19
N ASP A 87 -9.10 -4.57 3.99
CA ASP A 87 -10.37 -4.56 3.26
C ASP A 87 -11.30 -5.68 3.76
N LEU A 88 -12.05 -5.40 4.82
CA LEU A 88 -13.00 -6.35 5.43
C LEU A 88 -14.12 -6.76 4.47
N GLY A 89 -14.44 -5.92 3.49
CA GLY A 89 -15.51 -6.14 2.52
C GLY A 89 -15.11 -7.05 1.37
N ASN A 90 -13.86 -6.94 0.92
CA ASN A 90 -13.35 -7.65 -0.25
C ASN A 90 -11.86 -8.01 -0.07
N PRO A 91 -11.53 -9.08 0.66
CA PRO A 91 -10.16 -9.45 1.00
C PRO A 91 -9.42 -10.07 -0.20
N ASP A 92 -9.06 -9.25 -1.18
CA ASP A 92 -8.40 -9.69 -2.42
C ASP A 92 -6.91 -10.02 -2.24
N LEU A 93 -6.31 -9.68 -1.10
CA LEU A 93 -4.88 -9.88 -0.83
C LEU A 93 -4.46 -11.35 -0.95
N SER A 94 -5.31 -12.29 -0.53
CA SER A 94 -5.04 -13.73 -0.60
C SER A 94 -4.79 -14.24 -2.02
N LYS A 95 -5.28 -13.53 -3.05
CA LYS A 95 -5.06 -13.89 -4.47
C LYS A 95 -3.60 -13.74 -4.92
N PHE A 96 -2.81 -12.97 -4.19
CA PHE A 96 -1.37 -12.77 -4.45
C PHE A 96 -0.49 -13.83 -3.77
N PHE A 97 -1.10 -14.68 -2.98
CA PHE A 97 -0.45 -15.80 -2.31
C PHE A 97 -1.12 -17.09 -2.79
N ASP A 98 -0.37 -18.16 -2.97
CA ASP A 98 -0.88 -19.48 -3.38
C ASP A 98 -1.81 -20.13 -2.34
N GLN A 99 -2.33 -19.36 -1.40
CA GLN A 99 -3.22 -19.81 -0.35
C GLN A 99 -4.68 -19.77 -0.79
N LYS A 100 -5.24 -20.94 -1.06
CA LYS A 100 -6.67 -21.12 -1.39
C LYS A 100 -7.63 -21.04 -0.18
N ASN A 101 -7.13 -20.85 1.04
CA ASN A 101 -7.96 -20.93 2.23
C ASN A 101 -8.47 -19.57 2.69
N ASN A 102 -9.74 -19.29 2.39
CA ASN A 102 -10.51 -18.14 2.91
C ASN A 102 -10.78 -18.17 4.42
N ASN A 103 -10.28 -19.16 5.15
CA ASN A 103 -10.49 -19.34 6.59
C ASN A 103 -9.23 -19.12 7.44
N CYS A 104 -8.24 -18.40 6.92
CA CYS A 104 -7.05 -18.10 7.71
C CYS A 104 -7.42 -17.10 8.84
N LYS A 105 -6.93 -17.36 10.04
CA LYS A 105 -6.92 -16.36 11.11
C LYS A 105 -6.08 -15.17 10.68
N GLY A 106 -6.39 -13.98 11.20
CA GLY A 106 -5.73 -12.76 10.79
C GLY A 106 -6.08 -11.58 11.69
N LEU A 107 -6.06 -10.37 11.13
CA LEU A 107 -6.26 -9.12 11.85
C LEU A 107 -7.52 -9.14 12.74
N THR A 108 -8.68 -9.52 12.19
CA THR A 108 -9.93 -9.56 12.96
C THR A 108 -9.86 -10.52 14.15
N ASN A 109 -9.16 -11.64 13.97
CA ASN A 109 -8.98 -12.60 15.05
C ASN A 109 -8.08 -12.05 16.16
N ILE A 110 -7.01 -11.31 15.82
CA ILE A 110 -6.16 -10.64 16.83
C ILE A 110 -6.97 -9.62 17.61
N ILE A 111 -7.75 -8.79 16.93
CA ILE A 111 -8.51 -7.71 17.58
C ILE A 111 -9.59 -8.26 18.50
N HIS A 112 -10.24 -9.36 18.15
CA HIS A 112 -11.28 -9.99 18.97
C HIS A 112 -10.76 -10.99 20.01
N ASP A 113 -9.49 -11.32 19.99
CA ASP A 113 -8.90 -12.23 20.98
C ASP A 113 -8.88 -11.57 22.38
N THR A 114 -9.11 -12.34 23.42
CA THR A 114 -9.08 -11.85 24.80
C THR A 114 -7.65 -11.75 25.38
N LYS A 115 -6.71 -12.45 24.77
CA LYS A 115 -5.28 -12.39 25.13
C LYS A 115 -4.67 -11.08 24.64
N ASN A 116 -3.79 -10.51 25.44
CA ASN A 116 -3.03 -9.30 25.09
C ASN A 116 -1.58 -9.60 24.64
N ASN A 117 -1.28 -10.85 24.32
CA ASN A 117 0.03 -11.23 23.82
C ASN A 117 0.06 -11.11 22.28
N PHE A 118 0.35 -9.90 21.79
CA PHE A 118 0.44 -9.64 20.35
C PHE A 118 1.54 -10.42 19.66
N GLU A 119 2.64 -10.74 20.34
CA GLU A 119 3.75 -11.48 19.77
C GLU A 119 3.32 -12.89 19.38
N GLU A 120 2.71 -13.61 20.30
CA GLU A 120 2.21 -14.97 20.07
C GLU A 120 1.12 -14.98 18.99
N LEU A 121 0.10 -14.11 19.12
CA LEU A 121 -1.02 -14.05 18.18
C LEU A 121 -0.59 -13.64 16.78
N PHE A 122 0.34 -12.70 16.67
CA PHE A 122 0.83 -12.25 15.40
C PHE A 122 1.70 -13.31 14.72
N ASP A 123 2.59 -13.96 15.45
CA ASP A 123 3.45 -15.02 14.94
C ASP A 123 2.66 -16.26 14.51
N ASP A 124 1.55 -16.57 15.19
CA ASP A 124 0.64 -17.66 14.84
C ASP A 124 -0.18 -17.38 13.55
N TYR A 125 -0.50 -16.11 13.28
CA TYR A 125 -1.45 -15.76 12.21
C TYR A 125 -0.80 -15.13 10.98
N LYS A 126 0.44 -14.65 11.09
CA LYS A 126 1.16 -14.13 9.94
C LYS A 126 1.60 -15.24 9.00
N THR A 127 1.72 -14.90 7.74
CA THR A 127 2.36 -15.74 6.72
C THR A 127 3.64 -15.03 6.26
N THR A 128 4.77 -15.72 6.30
CA THR A 128 6.05 -15.17 5.82
C THR A 128 6.40 -15.75 4.46
N ASN A 129 6.62 -14.89 3.48
CA ASN A 129 7.09 -15.27 2.15
C ASN A 129 8.18 -14.29 1.70
N ASN A 130 9.37 -14.80 1.34
CA ASN A 130 10.51 -14.00 0.86
C ASN A 130 10.79 -12.74 1.71
N GLN A 131 10.91 -12.89 3.02
CA GLN A 131 11.16 -11.81 4.00
C GLN A 131 10.00 -10.79 4.14
N LEU A 132 8.85 -11.04 3.53
CA LEU A 132 7.63 -10.26 3.70
C LEU A 132 6.69 -11.00 4.64
N ASP A 133 6.42 -10.41 5.79
CA ASP A 133 5.37 -10.88 6.68
C ASP A 133 4.02 -10.32 6.21
N THR A 134 3.01 -11.17 6.18
CA THR A 134 1.66 -10.78 5.73
C THR A 134 0.64 -11.24 6.76
N LEU A 135 -0.22 -10.31 7.17
CA LEU A 135 -1.37 -10.58 8.01
C LEU A 135 -2.64 -10.36 7.19
N PHE A 136 -3.38 -11.44 6.94
CA PHE A 136 -4.65 -11.35 6.22
C PHE A 136 -5.74 -10.73 7.10
N VAL A 137 -6.88 -10.38 6.49
CA VAL A 137 -8.04 -9.84 7.20
C VAL A 137 -8.50 -10.76 8.34
N GLY A 138 -8.48 -12.08 8.11
CA GLY A 138 -8.98 -13.06 9.04
C GLY A 138 -10.46 -13.43 8.79
N THR A 139 -11.07 -14.13 9.75
CA THR A 139 -12.45 -14.59 9.64
C THR A 139 -13.42 -13.43 9.87
N LYS A 140 -14.49 -13.37 9.05
CA LYS A 140 -15.56 -12.39 9.26
C LYS A 140 -16.27 -12.69 10.58
N ASN A 141 -16.07 -11.84 11.57
CA ASN A 141 -16.92 -11.85 12.75
C ASN A 141 -18.15 -10.97 12.47
N SER A 142 -19.31 -11.44 12.90
CA SER A 142 -20.61 -10.76 12.71
C SER A 142 -20.78 -9.48 13.55
N THR A 143 -19.75 -9.06 14.27
CA THR A 143 -19.78 -7.86 15.10
C THR A 143 -19.67 -6.62 14.22
N LYS A 144 -20.62 -5.69 14.40
CA LYS A 144 -20.65 -4.37 13.75
C LYS A 144 -19.62 -3.39 14.33
N ILE A 145 -18.60 -3.87 15.03
CA ILE A 145 -17.58 -3.02 15.67
C ILE A 145 -16.57 -2.62 14.60
N ASN A 146 -16.33 -1.32 14.48
CA ASN A 146 -15.22 -0.81 13.71
C ASN A 146 -13.92 -1.18 14.42
N ILE A 147 -13.19 -2.15 13.88
CA ILE A 147 -11.97 -2.67 14.50
C ILE A 147 -10.86 -1.63 14.56
N TYR A 148 -10.88 -0.65 13.68
CA TYR A 148 -9.83 0.40 13.60
C TYR A 148 -9.99 1.45 14.70
N ASP A 149 -11.21 1.59 15.29
CA ASP A 149 -11.50 2.49 16.42
C ASP A 149 -11.35 1.80 17.79
N THR A 150 -10.56 0.75 17.85
CA THR A 150 -10.34 0.03 19.12
C THR A 150 -8.96 0.31 19.67
N LYS A 151 -8.86 0.43 21.00
CA LYS A 151 -7.56 0.52 21.68
C LYS A 151 -6.65 -0.65 21.31
N LYS A 152 -7.21 -1.84 21.12
CA LYS A 152 -6.46 -3.03 20.76
C LYS A 152 -5.79 -2.92 19.38
N PHE A 153 -6.42 -2.22 18.44
CA PHE A 153 -5.81 -1.91 17.16
C PHE A 153 -4.65 -0.93 17.33
N ASP A 154 -4.80 0.11 18.15
CA ASP A 154 -3.73 1.07 18.44
C ASP A 154 -2.53 0.40 19.12
N ASP A 155 -2.80 -0.49 20.07
CA ASP A 155 -1.76 -1.26 20.76
C ASP A 155 -1.04 -2.21 19.77
N LEU A 156 -1.77 -2.86 18.85
CA LEU A 156 -1.17 -3.67 17.79
C LEU A 156 -0.29 -2.84 16.85
N ILE A 157 -0.75 -1.68 16.40
CA ILE A 157 0.07 -0.81 15.54
C ILE A 157 1.33 -0.34 16.26
N SER A 158 1.23 0.01 17.53
CA SER A 158 2.37 0.40 18.36
C SER A 158 3.41 -0.71 18.46
N TYR A 159 2.95 -1.93 18.73
CA TYR A 159 3.80 -3.13 18.75
C TYR A 159 4.49 -3.39 17.39
N LEU A 160 3.75 -3.27 16.30
CA LEU A 160 4.31 -3.48 14.96
C LEU A 160 5.33 -2.39 14.58
N LYS A 161 5.12 -1.14 14.99
CA LYS A 161 6.07 -0.03 14.75
C LYS A 161 7.42 -0.23 15.46
N GLU A 162 7.48 -1.04 16.51
CA GLU A 162 8.74 -1.40 17.17
C GLU A 162 9.48 -2.54 16.46
N LYS A 163 8.76 -3.41 15.73
CA LYS A 163 9.32 -4.60 15.09
C LYS A 163 9.64 -4.42 13.60
N TYR A 164 8.91 -3.56 12.90
CA TYR A 164 8.98 -3.38 11.45
C TYR A 164 9.41 -1.97 11.06
N ASP A 165 10.19 -1.87 9.96
CA ASP A 165 10.51 -0.59 9.35
C ASP A 165 9.28 0.01 8.64
N TYR A 166 8.46 -0.88 8.04
CA TYR A 166 7.26 -0.49 7.29
C TYR A 166 6.08 -1.40 7.62
N ILE A 167 4.92 -0.76 7.87
CA ILE A 167 3.62 -1.41 8.01
C ILE A 167 2.77 -0.91 6.85
N ILE A 168 2.44 -1.80 5.89
CA ILE A 168 1.65 -1.45 4.72
C ILE A 168 0.24 -1.97 4.90
N PHE A 169 -0.75 -1.08 4.83
CA PHE A 169 -2.16 -1.44 4.88
C PHE A 169 -2.74 -1.51 3.46
N ASP A 170 -3.25 -2.67 3.06
CA ASP A 170 -4.10 -2.82 1.87
C ASP A 170 -5.54 -2.57 2.29
N SER A 171 -6.06 -1.36 2.04
CA SER A 171 -7.34 -0.93 2.59
C SER A 171 -8.50 -1.00 1.59
N ALA A 172 -9.72 -0.90 2.10
CA ALA A 172 -10.92 -0.73 1.29
C ALA A 172 -10.96 0.65 0.60
N PRO A 173 -11.77 0.79 -0.48
CA PRO A 173 -12.00 2.09 -1.11
C PRO A 173 -12.70 3.07 -0.16
N ILE A 174 -12.17 4.30 -0.07
CA ILE A 174 -12.65 5.30 0.92
C ILE A 174 -14.05 5.85 0.65
N LEU A 175 -14.56 5.76 -0.59
CA LEU A 175 -15.92 6.23 -0.91
C LEU A 175 -17.03 5.36 -0.31
N PHE A 176 -16.74 4.08 -0.04
CA PHE A 176 -17.76 3.11 0.33
C PHE A 176 -17.63 2.61 1.77
N MET A 177 -16.49 2.87 2.43
CA MET A 177 -16.19 2.30 3.74
C MET A 177 -15.72 3.40 4.70
N VAL A 178 -16.62 3.82 5.59
CA VAL A 178 -16.32 4.85 6.61
C VAL A 178 -15.16 4.41 7.51
N ASP A 179 -15.08 3.11 7.81
CA ASP A 179 -14.01 2.52 8.61
C ASP A 179 -12.61 2.79 8.05
N SER A 180 -12.50 2.95 6.71
CA SER A 180 -11.23 3.30 6.07
C SER A 180 -10.74 4.72 6.41
N LEU A 181 -11.64 5.63 6.83
CA LEU A 181 -11.26 6.98 7.24
C LEU A 181 -10.50 6.97 8.57
N GLU A 182 -10.87 6.08 9.48
CA GLU A 182 -10.15 5.94 10.75
C GLU A 182 -8.75 5.36 10.55
N LEU A 183 -8.64 4.36 9.69
CA LEU A 183 -7.32 3.84 9.30
C LEU A 183 -6.46 4.92 8.63
N LEU A 184 -7.08 5.81 7.84
CA LEU A 184 -6.41 6.95 7.22
C LEU A 184 -5.84 7.89 8.28
N GLU A 185 -6.59 8.22 9.34
CA GLU A 185 -6.13 9.09 10.42
C GLU A 185 -4.94 8.47 11.17
N LYS A 186 -4.98 7.17 11.42
CA LYS A 186 -3.95 6.41 12.15
C LYS A 186 -2.69 6.11 11.34
N SER A 187 -2.73 6.32 10.02
CA SER A 187 -1.58 6.05 9.14
C SER A 187 -0.64 7.25 9.06
N ASP A 188 0.68 7.02 9.09
CA ASP A 188 1.68 8.08 8.99
C ASP A 188 1.70 8.68 7.57
N TYR A 189 1.44 7.86 6.56
CA TYR A 189 1.34 8.29 5.17
C TYR A 189 0.20 7.58 4.43
N VAL A 190 -0.39 8.26 3.45
CA VAL A 190 -1.44 7.70 2.60
C VAL A 190 -1.02 7.77 1.14
N VAL A 191 -1.03 6.62 0.47
CA VAL A 191 -0.84 6.52 -0.97
C VAL A 191 -2.20 6.28 -1.61
N HIS A 192 -2.69 7.27 -2.33
CA HIS A 192 -3.95 7.16 -3.07
C HIS A 192 -3.69 6.61 -4.46
N VAL A 193 -4.42 5.59 -4.86
CA VAL A 193 -4.27 4.93 -6.15
C VAL A 193 -5.38 5.39 -7.08
N PHE A 194 -5.00 5.96 -8.23
CA PHE A 194 -5.88 6.22 -9.36
C PHE A 194 -5.53 5.29 -10.52
N ARG A 195 -6.51 4.94 -11.33
CA ARG A 195 -6.29 4.15 -12.53
C ARG A 195 -6.52 5.00 -13.79
N LYS A 196 -5.54 5.02 -14.68
CA LYS A 196 -5.60 5.71 -15.96
C LYS A 196 -6.80 5.23 -16.77
N ASN A 197 -7.50 6.16 -17.42
CA ASN A 197 -8.71 5.91 -18.22
C ASN A 197 -9.89 5.26 -17.45
N PHE A 198 -9.80 5.18 -16.12
CA PHE A 198 -10.83 4.58 -15.26
C PHE A 198 -11.28 5.56 -14.16
N SER A 199 -10.36 6.16 -13.44
CA SER A 199 -10.66 7.13 -12.40
C SER A 199 -11.11 8.46 -12.99
N SER A 200 -12.30 8.91 -12.63
CA SER A 200 -12.86 10.17 -13.13
C SER A 200 -12.29 11.39 -12.41
N LYS A 201 -12.40 12.58 -13.00
CA LYS A 201 -12.01 13.84 -12.36
C LYS A 201 -12.76 14.12 -11.04
N LYS A 202 -14.01 13.66 -10.93
CA LYS A 202 -14.79 13.79 -9.69
C LYS A 202 -14.14 13.05 -8.52
N LEU A 203 -13.54 11.87 -8.79
CA LEU A 203 -12.84 11.11 -7.77
C LEU A 203 -11.56 11.82 -7.30
N VAL A 204 -10.86 12.49 -8.22
CA VAL A 204 -9.69 13.31 -7.86
C VAL A 204 -10.09 14.47 -6.94
N ASN A 205 -11.18 15.17 -7.26
CA ASN A 205 -11.67 16.25 -6.40
C ASN A 205 -12.08 15.74 -5.02
N TYR A 206 -12.71 14.58 -4.95
CA TYR A 206 -13.06 13.95 -3.68
C TYR A 206 -11.83 13.73 -2.78
N VAL A 207 -10.69 13.32 -3.37
CA VAL A 207 -9.44 13.13 -2.61
C VAL A 207 -8.90 14.47 -2.10
N LEU A 208 -9.02 15.55 -2.87
CA LEU A 208 -8.66 16.90 -2.43
C LEU A 208 -9.54 17.35 -1.28
N ASP A 209 -10.85 17.17 -1.41
CA ASP A 209 -11.83 17.56 -0.40
C ASP A 209 -11.58 16.83 0.95
N TYR A 210 -11.34 15.52 0.93
CA TYR A 210 -11.08 14.81 2.17
C TYR A 210 -9.70 15.14 2.77
N LYS A 211 -8.69 15.40 1.93
CA LYS A 211 -7.39 15.88 2.43
C LYS A 211 -7.54 17.16 3.23
N GLU A 212 -8.31 18.10 2.73
CA GLU A 212 -8.59 19.38 3.40
C GLU A 212 -9.44 19.14 4.66
N LYS A 213 -10.54 18.39 4.52
CA LYS A 213 -11.47 18.09 5.62
C LYS A 213 -10.80 17.44 6.83
N TYR A 214 -9.91 16.48 6.60
CA TYR A 214 -9.21 15.75 7.65
C TYR A 214 -7.79 16.31 7.93
N ASN A 215 -7.44 17.45 7.35
CA ASN A 215 -6.13 18.10 7.50
C ASN A 215 -4.96 17.11 7.31
N LYS A 216 -5.10 16.14 6.38
CA LYS A 216 -4.11 15.09 6.16
C LYS A 216 -2.97 15.62 5.28
N LYS A 217 -1.85 15.98 5.92
CA LYS A 217 -0.68 16.55 5.22
C LYS A 217 0.10 15.50 4.44
N ASN A 218 0.25 14.30 5.00
CA ASN A 218 1.08 13.23 4.47
C ASN A 218 0.26 12.34 3.51
N ILE A 219 -0.04 12.86 2.33
CA ILE A 219 -0.75 12.13 1.29
C ILE A 219 -0.07 12.34 -0.06
N GLY A 220 0.09 11.25 -0.80
CA GLY A 220 0.52 11.24 -2.17
C GLY A 220 -0.35 10.34 -3.05
N TYR A 221 -0.14 10.37 -4.35
CA TYR A 221 -0.87 9.50 -5.25
C TYR A 221 0.02 8.83 -6.29
N VAL A 222 -0.41 7.65 -6.71
CA VAL A 222 0.14 6.91 -7.83
C VAL A 222 -0.93 6.74 -8.91
N ILE A 223 -0.50 6.57 -10.15
CA ILE A 223 -1.40 6.24 -11.27
C ILE A 223 -1.06 4.82 -11.72
N THR A 224 -2.03 3.91 -11.68
CA THR A 224 -1.90 2.59 -12.28
C THR A 224 -2.30 2.64 -13.75
N ASP A 225 -1.55 1.97 -14.59
CA ASP A 225 -1.76 1.95 -16.04
C ASP A 225 -1.64 0.51 -16.56
N ASP A 226 -2.71 0.01 -17.18
CA ASP A 226 -2.78 -1.32 -17.79
C ASP A 226 -2.61 -1.28 -19.32
N THR A 227 -2.39 -0.10 -19.87
CA THR A 227 -2.13 0.04 -21.32
C THR A 227 -0.71 -0.43 -21.66
N LYS A 228 -0.57 -0.98 -22.89
CA LYS A 228 0.76 -1.35 -23.43
C LYS A 228 1.73 -0.17 -23.36
N PRO A 229 3.06 -0.41 -23.32
CA PRO A 229 4.05 0.65 -23.20
C PRO A 229 3.78 1.74 -24.23
N ASP A 230 3.34 2.89 -23.74
CA ASP A 230 3.07 4.05 -24.55
C ASP A 230 4.20 5.05 -24.34
N LYS A 231 4.50 5.85 -25.36
CA LYS A 231 5.54 6.88 -25.45
C LYS A 231 5.65 7.86 -24.25
N PHE A 232 4.76 7.72 -23.26
CA PHE A 232 4.73 8.56 -22.07
C PHE A 232 5.91 8.28 -21.12
N ILE A 233 6.37 7.03 -21.02
CA ILE A 233 7.58 6.69 -20.24
C ILE A 233 8.82 7.19 -20.95
N ASP A 234 8.85 7.13 -22.29
CA ASP A 234 9.95 7.65 -23.08
C ASP A 234 10.08 9.17 -22.97
N LYS A 235 8.96 9.88 -22.72
CA LYS A 235 8.95 11.34 -22.60
C LYS A 235 9.29 11.87 -21.19
N TYR A 236 9.07 11.09 -20.14
CA TYR A 236 9.25 11.52 -18.74
C TYR A 236 10.06 10.54 -17.88
N GLY A 237 10.52 9.44 -18.39
CA GLY A 237 11.02 8.33 -17.59
C GLY A 237 12.39 7.75 -17.90
N TYR A 238 12.89 7.77 -19.10
CA TYR A 238 14.18 7.14 -19.40
C TYR A 238 14.86 7.79 -20.59
N GLY A 239 15.52 8.91 -20.35
CA GLY A 239 16.45 9.57 -21.27
C GLY A 239 17.81 9.83 -20.65
N TYR A 240 18.33 8.91 -19.85
CA TYR A 240 19.75 8.90 -19.48
C TYR A 240 20.41 7.63 -20.04
N GLY A 241 20.50 7.57 -21.36
CA GLY A 241 21.48 6.74 -22.03
C GLY A 241 22.85 7.41 -21.84
N TYR A 242 23.69 6.86 -21.00
CA TYR A 242 25.12 7.15 -21.03
C TYR A 242 25.70 6.56 -22.31
N GLY A 243 25.64 7.34 -23.38
CA GLY A 243 26.38 7.08 -24.59
C GLY A 243 27.86 7.51 -24.39
N TYR A 244 28.67 6.65 -23.82
CA TYR A 244 30.13 6.78 -24.00
C TYR A 244 30.47 6.24 -25.38
N GLY A 245 30.43 7.14 -26.37
CA GLY A 245 31.04 6.90 -27.66
C GLY A 245 32.55 7.15 -27.57
N TYR A 246 33.32 6.10 -27.39
CA TYR A 246 34.75 6.17 -27.73
C TYR A 246 34.90 5.99 -29.23
N GLY A 247 35.07 7.11 -29.93
CA GLY A 247 35.60 7.12 -31.30
C GLY A 247 37.12 7.02 -31.26
N TYR A 248 37.65 5.92 -31.72
CA TYR A 248 39.05 5.88 -32.16
C TYR A 248 39.11 6.03 -33.68
N ARG A 249 39.89 7.02 -34.12
CA ARG A 249 40.50 7.06 -35.43
C ARG A 249 41.77 6.24 -35.39
#